data_60319f03d15ceceaa420e34d18ff09fc
#
_entry.id   60319f03d15ceceaa420e34d18ff09fc
#
_cell.length_a   1.000
_cell.length_b   1.000
_cell.length_c   1.000
_cell.angle_alpha   90.00
_cell.angle_beta   90.00
_cell.angle_gamma   90.00
#
_symmetry.space_group_name_H-M   'P 1'
#
loop_
_entity.id
_entity.type
_entity.pdbx_description
1 polymer ?
#
loop_
_entity_poly.entity_id
_entity_poly.type
_entity_poly.pdbx_seq_one_letter_code
_entity_poly.pdbx_strand_id
1 'polypeptide(L)'
;MYYVTKSVVWRGMMLALCLTVPAAAQAQQEPKTGQAATVEDINARAAKVAVLDVQRILREAKAMKNIRDQVSQLRKSYQEEIEKMQGDLRTANEELRRKRTILSPDAFDEERRKFDQKVAEVQRLVQSRNQQLDRANAEAVIEVQKVYNAIVLELANERSYGLIFRKSATIVVHPPIEVTPEVLARLDKRLPAVKVTPPQK
;
A
#
# COMPACT_ATOMS: atom_id res chain seq x y z
N MET A 1 19.93 24.43 41.75
CA MET A 1 21.33 24.65 41.31
C MET A 1 21.23 25.50 40.05
N TYR A 2 21.19 26.77 40.12
CA TYR A 2 22.15 27.88 40.24
C TYR A 2 23.27 27.80 39.19
N TYR A 3 23.25 28.74 38.25
CA TYR A 3 24.31 29.68 37.84
C TYR A 3 23.69 30.49 36.66
N VAL A 4 23.31 31.69 36.69
CA VAL A 4 23.73 33.05 37.08
C VAL A 4 25.06 33.52 36.40
N THR A 5 24.84 34.62 35.64
CA THR A 5 25.71 35.76 35.30
C THR A 5 26.75 35.54 34.20
N LYS A 6 26.98 36.51 33.28
CA LYS A 6 27.45 37.90 33.51
C LYS A 6 27.32 38.77 32.26
N SER A 7 26.81 39.95 32.46
CA SER A 7 26.89 41.16 31.62
C SER A 7 28.34 41.69 31.50
N VAL A 8 28.73 42.13 30.32
CA VAL A 8 29.85 43.11 30.18
C VAL A 8 29.41 44.23 29.24
N VAL A 9 29.21 45.37 29.87
CA VAL A 9 29.08 46.68 29.24
C VAL A 9 30.48 47.19 28.95
N TRP A 10 30.76 47.63 27.74
CA TRP A 10 31.92 48.48 27.45
C TRP A 10 31.50 49.66 26.61
N ARG A 11 31.71 50.82 27.21
CA ARG A 11 31.59 52.19 26.69
C ARG A 11 32.97 52.70 26.20
N GLY A 12 32.97 53.40 25.10
CA GLY A 12 34.14 54.21 24.65
C GLY A 12 33.99 54.54 23.17
N MET A 13 33.42 55.61 22.79
CA MET A 13 33.90 56.98 22.65
C MET A 13 34.76 57.24 21.36
N MET A 14 34.12 57.95 20.45
CA MET A 14 34.57 58.94 19.46
C MET A 14 35.75 58.63 18.56
N LEU A 15 35.53 58.72 17.25
CA LEU A 15 36.12 59.82 16.44
C LEU A 15 35.52 59.87 15.03
N ALA A 16 35.06 61.02 14.63
CA ALA A 16 34.53 61.34 13.31
C ALA A 16 35.64 61.37 12.26
N LEU A 17 35.45 60.73 11.10
CA LEU A 17 36.18 61.08 9.91
C LEU A 17 35.23 60.97 8.71
N CYS A 18 34.81 62.14 8.19
CA CYS A 18 34.10 62.25 6.91
C CYS A 18 35.02 61.85 5.76
N LEU A 19 34.64 60.80 5.02
CA LEU A 19 35.13 60.54 3.67
C LEU A 19 33.94 60.24 2.78
N THR A 20 33.67 61.18 1.89
CA THR A 20 32.67 61.09 0.83
C THR A 20 33.13 60.04 -0.20
N VAL A 21 32.36 58.96 -0.38
CA VAL A 21 32.54 58.02 -1.47
C VAL A 21 31.27 58.06 -2.32
N PRO A 22 31.40 58.16 -3.67
CA PRO A 22 30.22 58.27 -4.54
C PRO A 22 29.45 56.93 -4.58
N ALA A 23 28.13 57.01 -4.52
CA ALA A 23 27.21 55.93 -4.65
C ALA A 23 27.29 55.32 -6.05
N ALA A 24 27.94 54.17 -6.17
CA ALA A 24 27.72 53.27 -7.31
C ALA A 24 26.41 52.51 -7.04
N ALA A 25 25.41 52.78 -7.86
CA ALA A 25 24.14 52.04 -7.85
C ALA A 25 24.40 50.56 -8.23
N GLN A 26 24.52 49.72 -7.22
CA GLN A 26 24.40 48.28 -7.41
C GLN A 26 22.91 47.94 -7.53
N ALA A 27 22.49 47.64 -8.76
CA ALA A 27 21.22 47.01 -9.01
C ALA A 27 21.21 45.67 -8.27
N GLN A 28 20.55 45.62 -7.10
CA GLN A 28 20.20 44.38 -6.43
C GLN A 28 19.18 43.64 -7.32
N GLN A 29 19.68 42.63 -8.02
CA GLN A 29 18.82 41.59 -8.58
C GLN A 29 18.13 40.88 -7.38
N GLU A 30 16.90 41.24 -7.13
CA GLU A 30 16.03 40.44 -6.26
C GLU A 30 15.98 39.01 -6.80
N PRO A 31 16.28 37.98 -5.99
CA PRO A 31 16.03 36.60 -6.38
C PRO A 31 14.51 36.50 -6.64
N LYS A 32 14.16 36.02 -7.84
CA LYS A 32 12.77 35.64 -8.15
C LYS A 32 12.33 34.60 -7.13
N THR A 33 11.76 35.07 -6.03
CA THR A 33 11.07 34.25 -5.03
C THR A 33 9.96 33.56 -5.78
N GLY A 34 10.05 32.22 -5.92
CA GLY A 34 8.94 31.44 -6.41
C GLY A 34 7.68 31.89 -5.65
N GLN A 35 6.60 32.11 -6.37
CA GLN A 35 5.34 32.57 -5.81
C GLN A 35 4.97 31.71 -4.60
N ALA A 36 5.30 32.19 -3.42
CA ALA A 36 4.76 31.65 -2.18
C ALA A 36 3.25 31.84 -2.28
N ALA A 37 2.51 30.74 -2.23
CA ALA A 37 1.04 30.79 -2.20
C ALA A 37 0.64 31.79 -1.13
N THR A 38 -0.19 32.77 -1.50
CA THR A 38 -0.62 33.80 -0.55
C THR A 38 -1.42 33.15 0.56
N VAL A 39 -1.43 33.74 1.75
CA VAL A 39 -2.21 33.23 2.89
C VAL A 39 -3.71 33.11 2.52
N GLU A 40 -4.19 33.94 1.60
CA GLU A 40 -5.54 33.85 1.05
C GLU A 40 -5.76 32.60 0.20
N ASP A 41 -4.78 32.17 -0.63
CA ASP A 41 -4.86 30.92 -1.40
C ASP A 41 -4.83 29.70 -0.49
N ILE A 42 -4.03 29.74 0.57
CA ILE A 42 -3.98 28.68 1.59
C ILE A 42 -5.31 28.60 2.33
N ASN A 43 -5.87 29.72 2.74
CA ASN A 43 -7.15 29.77 3.44
C ASN A 43 -8.34 29.36 2.54
N ALA A 44 -8.34 29.74 1.27
CA ALA A 44 -9.36 29.34 0.31
C ALA A 44 -9.34 27.83 0.04
N ARG A 45 -8.15 27.22 0.02
CA ARG A 45 -8.00 25.77 -0.11
C ARG A 45 -8.34 25.02 1.17
N ALA A 46 -7.94 25.54 2.33
CA ALA A 46 -8.25 24.96 3.64
C ALA A 46 -9.76 24.95 3.94
N ALA A 47 -10.53 25.86 3.33
CA ALA A 47 -11.98 25.93 3.50
C ALA A 47 -12.74 24.83 2.72
N LYS A 48 -12.13 24.19 1.71
CA LYS A 48 -12.78 23.14 0.94
C LYS A 48 -12.40 21.76 1.45
N VAL A 49 -13.39 21.06 1.96
CA VAL A 49 -13.25 19.71 2.53
C VAL A 49 -14.05 18.73 1.68
N ALA A 50 -13.50 17.54 1.49
CA ALA A 50 -14.22 16.42 0.89
C ALA A 50 -14.14 15.17 1.78
N VAL A 51 -15.04 14.23 1.54
CA VAL A 51 -15.08 12.93 2.23
C VAL A 51 -15.06 11.81 1.22
N LEU A 52 -14.29 10.77 1.52
CA LEU A 52 -14.07 9.61 0.66
C LEU A 52 -14.32 8.31 1.42
N ASP A 53 -15.22 7.48 0.90
CA ASP A 53 -15.46 6.12 1.40
C ASP A 53 -14.53 5.12 0.71
N VAL A 54 -13.34 4.95 1.29
CA VAL A 54 -12.34 3.99 0.80
C VAL A 54 -12.87 2.55 0.80
N GLN A 55 -13.65 2.20 1.83
CA GLN A 55 -14.23 0.86 1.94
C GLN A 55 -15.20 0.58 0.79
N ARG A 56 -16.00 1.58 0.42
CA ARG A 56 -16.91 1.46 -0.72
C ARG A 56 -16.13 1.28 -2.03
N ILE A 57 -15.05 2.02 -2.24
CA ILE A 57 -14.18 1.85 -3.42
C ILE A 57 -13.63 0.42 -3.48
N LEU A 58 -13.08 -0.09 -2.38
CA LEU A 58 -12.53 -1.45 -2.31
C LEU A 58 -13.59 -2.54 -2.52
N ARG A 59 -14.87 -2.27 -2.18
CA ARG A 59 -15.96 -3.21 -2.45
C ARG A 59 -16.47 -3.14 -3.87
N GLU A 60 -16.64 -1.95 -4.43
CA GLU A 60 -17.46 -1.71 -5.63
C GLU A 60 -16.64 -1.56 -6.92
N ALA A 61 -15.36 -1.14 -6.85
CA ALA A 61 -14.53 -0.93 -8.02
C ALA A 61 -14.43 -2.20 -8.90
N LYS A 62 -14.53 -2.01 -10.23
CA LYS A 62 -14.46 -3.12 -11.20
C LYS A 62 -13.15 -3.90 -11.06
N ALA A 63 -12.02 -3.21 -10.91
CA ALA A 63 -10.72 -3.84 -10.69
C ALA A 63 -10.72 -4.74 -9.44
N MET A 64 -11.34 -4.28 -8.34
CA MET A 64 -11.42 -5.07 -7.10
C MET A 64 -12.34 -6.30 -7.23
N LYS A 65 -13.43 -6.19 -8.00
CA LYS A 65 -14.28 -7.35 -8.33
C LYS A 65 -13.49 -8.34 -9.17
N ASN A 66 -12.82 -7.87 -10.21
CA ASN A 66 -11.98 -8.69 -11.07
C ASN A 66 -10.87 -9.41 -10.30
N ILE A 67 -10.19 -8.74 -9.35
CA ILE A 67 -9.19 -9.36 -8.48
C ILE A 67 -9.83 -10.49 -7.66
N ARG A 68 -10.98 -10.25 -7.02
CA ARG A 68 -11.67 -11.29 -6.21
C ARG A 68 -12.04 -12.51 -7.05
N ASP A 69 -12.52 -12.31 -8.27
CA ASP A 69 -12.90 -13.41 -9.15
C ASP A 69 -11.66 -14.25 -9.54
N GLN A 70 -10.54 -13.61 -9.93
CA GLN A 70 -9.30 -14.29 -10.24
C GLN A 70 -8.71 -15.01 -9.02
N VAL A 71 -8.70 -14.39 -7.84
CA VAL A 71 -8.25 -15.01 -6.59
C VAL A 71 -9.11 -16.23 -6.22
N SER A 72 -10.42 -16.14 -6.43
CA SER A 72 -11.35 -17.26 -6.19
C SER A 72 -11.07 -18.42 -7.13
N GLN A 73 -10.87 -18.16 -8.43
CA GLN A 73 -10.52 -19.20 -9.41
C GLN A 73 -9.18 -19.85 -9.08
N LEU A 74 -8.17 -19.04 -8.73
CA LEU A 74 -6.85 -19.53 -8.37
C LEU A 74 -6.90 -20.39 -7.09
N ARG A 75 -7.68 -19.96 -6.09
CA ARG A 75 -7.91 -20.76 -4.87
C ARG A 75 -8.54 -22.10 -5.17
N LYS A 76 -9.55 -22.12 -6.06
CA LYS A 76 -10.20 -23.36 -6.48
C LYS A 76 -9.21 -24.32 -7.15
N SER A 77 -8.38 -23.84 -8.08
CA SER A 77 -7.38 -24.68 -8.75
C SER A 77 -6.33 -25.24 -7.76
N TYR A 78 -5.90 -24.45 -6.79
CA TYR A 78 -4.97 -24.92 -5.76
C TYR A 78 -5.62 -25.95 -4.83
N GLN A 79 -6.90 -25.76 -4.51
CA GLN A 79 -7.65 -26.74 -3.71
C GLN A 79 -7.80 -28.07 -4.42
N GLU A 80 -8.13 -28.07 -5.71
CA GLU A 80 -8.19 -29.28 -6.53
C GLU A 80 -6.83 -30.01 -6.61
N GLU A 81 -5.73 -29.26 -6.75
CA GLU A 81 -4.37 -29.81 -6.70
C GLU A 81 -4.07 -30.49 -5.36
N ILE A 82 -4.41 -29.83 -4.24
CA ILE A 82 -4.18 -30.33 -2.88
C ILE A 82 -5.06 -31.57 -2.61
N GLU A 83 -6.33 -31.57 -3.00
CA GLU A 83 -7.24 -32.69 -2.83
C GLU A 83 -6.75 -33.93 -3.57
N LYS A 84 -6.24 -33.78 -4.80
CA LYS A 84 -5.61 -34.85 -5.56
C LYS A 84 -4.42 -35.44 -4.80
N MET A 85 -3.50 -34.60 -4.33
CA MET A 85 -2.33 -35.08 -3.59
C MET A 85 -2.69 -35.74 -2.26
N GLN A 86 -3.72 -35.26 -1.58
CA GLN A 86 -4.27 -35.93 -0.38
C GLN A 86 -4.88 -37.28 -0.71
N GLY A 87 -5.52 -37.42 -1.88
CA GLY A 87 -6.00 -38.71 -2.40
C GLY A 87 -4.84 -39.67 -2.62
N ASP A 88 -3.78 -39.22 -3.28
CA ASP A 88 -2.57 -40.02 -3.52
C ASP A 88 -1.90 -40.45 -2.20
N LEU A 89 -1.87 -39.58 -1.18
CA LEU A 89 -1.37 -39.92 0.15
C LEU A 89 -2.22 -41.00 0.84
N ARG A 90 -3.56 -40.95 0.70
CA ARG A 90 -4.44 -42.00 1.25
C ARG A 90 -4.14 -43.34 0.62
N THR A 91 -4.05 -43.38 -0.70
CA THR A 91 -3.68 -44.60 -1.44
C THR A 91 -2.30 -45.15 -1.05
N ALA A 92 -1.30 -44.26 -0.99
CA ALA A 92 0.05 -44.63 -0.54
C ALA A 92 0.10 -45.18 0.88
N ASN A 93 -0.72 -44.62 1.80
CA ASN A 93 -0.86 -45.12 3.17
C ASN A 93 -1.46 -46.53 3.21
N GLU A 94 -2.49 -46.79 2.40
CA GLU A 94 -3.09 -48.12 2.31
C GLU A 94 -2.10 -49.13 1.75
N GLU A 95 -1.32 -48.78 0.73
CA GLU A 95 -0.27 -49.62 0.17
C GLU A 95 0.82 -49.91 1.21
N LEU A 96 1.27 -48.89 1.97
CA LEU A 96 2.26 -49.05 3.00
C LEU A 96 1.77 -50.00 4.11
N ARG A 97 0.47 -49.92 4.47
CA ARG A 97 -0.14 -50.85 5.43
C ARG A 97 -0.11 -52.32 4.94
N ARG A 98 -0.38 -52.56 3.63
CA ARG A 98 -0.31 -53.89 3.01
C ARG A 98 1.12 -54.38 2.98
N LYS A 99 2.09 -53.55 2.64
CA LYS A 99 3.52 -53.87 2.57
C LYS A 99 4.12 -54.29 3.91
N ARG A 100 3.52 -53.80 5.04
CA ARG A 100 3.99 -54.15 6.39
C ARG A 100 4.03 -55.64 6.71
N THR A 101 3.12 -56.41 6.09
CA THR A 101 3.05 -57.86 6.30
C THR A 101 3.87 -58.69 5.33
N ILE A 102 4.43 -58.03 4.32
CA ILE A 102 5.12 -58.73 3.19
C ILE A 102 6.61 -58.41 3.17
N LEU A 103 7.00 -57.18 3.56
CA LEU A 103 8.37 -56.70 3.47
C LEU A 103 9.21 -57.06 4.71
N SER A 104 10.52 -57.15 4.53
CA SER A 104 11.45 -57.17 5.63
C SER A 104 11.43 -55.85 6.42
N PRO A 105 11.85 -55.83 7.70
CA PRO A 105 11.85 -54.59 8.52
C PRO A 105 12.58 -53.43 7.84
N ASP A 106 13.76 -53.65 7.28
CA ASP A 106 14.57 -52.62 6.62
C ASP A 106 13.89 -52.08 5.35
N ALA A 107 13.31 -52.94 4.53
CA ALA A 107 12.59 -52.56 3.33
C ALA A 107 11.28 -51.78 3.67
N PHE A 108 10.61 -52.16 4.75
CA PHE A 108 9.43 -51.43 5.23
C PHE A 108 9.81 -50.03 5.73
N ASP A 109 10.91 -49.89 6.47
CA ASP A 109 11.39 -48.58 6.96
C ASP A 109 11.78 -47.66 5.80
N GLU A 110 12.32 -48.14 4.72
CA GLU A 110 12.56 -47.32 3.53
C GLU A 110 11.25 -46.83 2.89
N GLU A 111 10.25 -47.68 2.72
CA GLU A 111 8.95 -47.29 2.18
C GLU A 111 8.23 -46.28 3.10
N ARG A 112 8.36 -46.47 4.40
CA ARG A 112 7.81 -45.49 5.38
C ARG A 112 8.47 -44.12 5.24
N ARG A 113 9.82 -44.06 5.09
CA ARG A 113 10.52 -42.78 4.88
C ARG A 113 10.07 -42.09 3.61
N LYS A 114 9.85 -42.83 2.52
CA LYS A 114 9.30 -42.27 1.27
C LYS A 114 7.89 -41.71 1.46
N PHE A 115 7.06 -42.40 2.23
CA PHE A 115 5.72 -41.89 2.58
C PHE A 115 5.79 -40.61 3.41
N ASP A 116 6.64 -40.58 4.45
CA ASP A 116 6.84 -39.40 5.31
C ASP A 116 7.35 -38.19 4.52
N GLN A 117 8.22 -38.40 3.53
CA GLN A 117 8.65 -37.37 2.58
C GLN A 117 7.50 -36.82 1.76
N LYS A 118 6.63 -37.67 1.20
CA LYS A 118 5.44 -37.25 0.46
C LYS A 118 4.48 -36.43 1.33
N VAL A 119 4.27 -36.84 2.58
CA VAL A 119 3.47 -36.07 3.53
C VAL A 119 4.05 -34.66 3.74
N ALA A 120 5.37 -34.57 3.96
CA ALA A 120 6.05 -33.30 4.15
C ALA A 120 5.98 -32.41 2.89
N GLU A 121 6.04 -33.00 1.68
CA GLU A 121 5.89 -32.29 0.41
C GLU A 121 4.49 -31.66 0.28
N VAL A 122 3.44 -32.43 0.57
CA VAL A 122 2.06 -31.93 0.52
C VAL A 122 1.86 -30.80 1.52
N GLN A 123 2.39 -30.91 2.74
CA GLN A 123 2.32 -29.83 3.74
C GLN A 123 3.01 -28.56 3.27
N ARG A 124 4.22 -28.68 2.68
CA ARG A 124 4.94 -27.53 2.12
C ARG A 124 4.19 -26.91 0.95
N LEU A 125 3.56 -27.75 0.09
CA LEU A 125 2.77 -27.26 -1.03
C LEU A 125 1.59 -26.40 -0.52
N VAL A 126 0.81 -26.90 0.45
CA VAL A 126 -0.32 -26.16 1.03
C VAL A 126 0.13 -24.80 1.55
N GLN A 127 1.22 -24.78 2.31
CA GLN A 127 1.77 -23.53 2.86
C GLN A 127 2.23 -22.57 1.73
N SER A 128 2.93 -23.11 0.73
CA SER A 128 3.41 -22.34 -0.44
C SER A 128 2.26 -21.75 -1.23
N ARG A 129 1.20 -22.53 -1.50
CA ARG A 129 0.02 -22.06 -2.26
C ARG A 129 -0.74 -20.94 -1.53
N ASN A 130 -0.91 -21.06 -0.22
CA ASN A 130 -1.51 -20.00 0.59
C ASN A 130 -0.68 -18.72 0.51
N GLN A 131 0.63 -18.81 0.71
CA GLN A 131 1.52 -17.65 0.62
C GLN A 131 1.52 -16.99 -0.78
N GLN A 132 1.50 -17.81 -1.85
CA GLN A 132 1.43 -17.31 -3.22
C GLN A 132 0.12 -16.56 -3.47
N LEU A 133 -0.99 -17.09 -2.99
CA LEU A 133 -2.30 -16.47 -3.12
C LEU A 133 -2.38 -15.12 -2.40
N ASP A 134 -1.88 -15.08 -1.15
CA ASP A 134 -1.87 -13.87 -0.34
C ASP A 134 -1.00 -12.78 -0.98
N ARG A 135 0.19 -13.13 -1.46
CA ARG A 135 1.09 -12.20 -2.16
C ARG A 135 0.47 -11.67 -3.44
N ALA A 136 -0.05 -12.55 -4.29
CA ALA A 136 -0.66 -12.16 -5.55
C ALA A 136 -1.86 -11.22 -5.34
N ASN A 137 -2.68 -11.51 -4.33
CA ASN A 137 -3.79 -10.63 -3.94
C ASN A 137 -3.28 -9.27 -3.44
N ALA A 138 -2.28 -9.25 -2.55
CA ALA A 138 -1.73 -8.02 -2.00
C ALA A 138 -1.12 -7.13 -3.09
N GLU A 139 -0.33 -7.70 -4.01
CA GLU A 139 0.28 -6.97 -5.12
C GLU A 139 -0.78 -6.35 -6.04
N ALA A 140 -1.82 -7.11 -6.40
CA ALA A 140 -2.91 -6.62 -7.22
C ALA A 140 -3.69 -5.47 -6.53
N VAL A 141 -3.93 -5.58 -5.23
CA VAL A 141 -4.58 -4.51 -4.44
C VAL A 141 -3.73 -3.26 -4.36
N ILE A 142 -2.40 -3.40 -4.20
CA ILE A 142 -1.46 -2.26 -4.21
C ILE A 142 -1.52 -1.51 -5.55
N GLU A 143 -1.66 -2.22 -6.67
CA GLU A 143 -1.80 -1.59 -7.98
C GLU A 143 -3.06 -0.73 -8.08
N VAL A 144 -4.20 -1.24 -7.61
CA VAL A 144 -5.44 -0.46 -7.51
C VAL A 144 -5.25 0.76 -6.61
N GLN A 145 -4.58 0.59 -5.45
CA GLN A 145 -4.33 1.70 -4.52
C GLN A 145 -3.47 2.80 -5.12
N LYS A 146 -2.47 2.46 -5.93
CA LYS A 146 -1.64 3.46 -6.63
C LYS A 146 -2.48 4.32 -7.57
N VAL A 147 -3.33 3.70 -8.39
CA VAL A 147 -4.19 4.42 -9.34
C VAL A 147 -5.25 5.24 -8.61
N TYR A 148 -5.88 4.67 -7.61
CA TYR A 148 -6.85 5.36 -6.76
C TYR A 148 -6.24 6.59 -6.07
N ASN A 149 -5.03 6.48 -5.49
CA ASN A 149 -4.35 7.61 -4.85
C ASN A 149 -4.03 8.73 -5.85
N ALA A 150 -3.62 8.38 -7.07
CA ALA A 150 -3.39 9.36 -8.12
C ALA A 150 -4.68 10.10 -8.49
N ILE A 151 -5.80 9.39 -8.64
CA ILE A 151 -7.11 9.99 -8.93
C ILE A 151 -7.56 10.93 -7.80
N VAL A 152 -7.36 10.54 -6.54
CA VAL A 152 -7.71 11.39 -5.38
C VAL A 152 -6.89 12.67 -5.37
N LEU A 153 -5.59 12.59 -5.68
CA LEU A 153 -4.71 13.75 -5.77
C LEU A 153 -5.10 14.69 -6.92
N GLU A 154 -5.39 14.13 -8.10
CA GLU A 154 -5.89 14.89 -9.25
C GLU A 154 -7.18 15.64 -8.90
N LEU A 155 -8.14 14.94 -8.30
CA LEU A 155 -9.42 15.52 -7.89
C LEU A 155 -9.23 16.61 -6.82
N ALA A 156 -8.31 16.41 -5.87
CA ALA A 156 -7.98 17.41 -4.86
C ALA A 156 -7.47 18.71 -5.52
N ASN A 157 -6.59 18.58 -6.49
CA ASN A 157 -6.05 19.74 -7.23
C ASN A 157 -7.13 20.41 -8.11
N GLU A 158 -7.90 19.64 -8.89
CA GLU A 158 -8.96 20.15 -9.76
C GLU A 158 -10.04 20.94 -9.01
N ARG A 159 -10.45 20.45 -7.84
CA ARG A 159 -11.50 21.04 -7.02
C ARG A 159 -10.98 21.97 -5.94
N SER A 160 -9.65 22.10 -5.81
CA SER A 160 -8.97 22.87 -4.75
C SER A 160 -9.38 22.43 -3.34
N TYR A 161 -9.45 21.12 -3.11
CA TYR A 161 -9.67 20.58 -1.76
C TYR A 161 -8.40 20.72 -0.93
N GLY A 162 -8.51 21.35 0.25
CA GLY A 162 -7.43 21.43 1.23
C GLY A 162 -7.30 20.16 2.06
N LEU A 163 -8.40 19.44 2.28
CA LEU A 163 -8.46 18.21 3.07
C LEU A 163 -9.46 17.21 2.46
N ILE A 164 -9.08 15.93 2.45
CA ILE A 164 -9.98 14.84 2.13
C ILE A 164 -9.97 13.85 3.29
N PHE A 165 -11.09 13.72 3.99
CA PHE A 165 -11.24 12.79 5.10
C PHE A 165 -11.74 11.42 4.65
N ARG A 166 -11.34 10.38 5.35
CA ARG A 166 -11.98 9.07 5.21
C ARG A 166 -13.36 9.09 5.86
N LYS A 167 -14.36 8.53 5.19
CA LYS A 167 -15.73 8.43 5.73
C LYS A 167 -15.77 7.69 7.07
N SER A 168 -14.91 6.69 7.25
CA SER A 168 -14.78 5.96 8.52
C SER A 168 -14.31 6.79 9.71
N ALA A 169 -13.71 7.96 9.47
CA ALA A 169 -13.27 8.89 10.50
C ALA A 169 -14.27 10.04 10.74
N THR A 170 -15.46 9.98 10.13
CA THR A 170 -16.50 11.00 10.25
C THR A 170 -17.77 10.40 10.88
N ILE A 171 -18.50 11.22 11.66
CA ILE A 171 -19.76 10.81 12.28
C ILE A 171 -20.93 11.03 11.32
N VAL A 172 -20.96 12.20 10.68
CA VAL A 172 -22.00 12.60 9.72
C VAL A 172 -21.34 13.20 8.49
N VAL A 173 -21.82 12.81 7.31
CA VAL A 173 -21.34 13.31 6.02
C VAL A 173 -22.52 13.83 5.22
N HIS A 174 -22.44 15.09 4.82
CA HIS A 174 -23.44 15.68 3.93
C HIS A 174 -23.14 15.24 2.48
N PRO A 175 -24.13 14.74 1.70
CA PRO A 175 -23.90 14.17 0.36
C PRO A 175 -23.07 15.03 -0.60
N PRO A 176 -23.22 16.36 -0.68
CA PRO A 176 -22.44 17.21 -1.58
C PRO A 176 -20.92 17.21 -1.37
N ILE A 177 -20.43 16.83 -0.19
CA ILE A 177 -18.99 16.76 0.07
C ILE A 177 -18.42 15.36 -0.09
N GLU A 178 -19.25 14.36 -0.40
CA GLU A 178 -18.80 12.99 -0.65
C GLU A 178 -18.36 12.83 -2.12
N VAL A 179 -17.06 12.58 -2.32
CA VAL A 179 -16.45 12.43 -3.65
C VAL A 179 -16.29 10.96 -4.09
N THR A 180 -16.76 10.02 -3.29
CA THR A 180 -16.65 8.57 -3.56
C THR A 180 -17.19 8.16 -4.93
N PRO A 181 -18.39 8.60 -5.38
CA PRO A 181 -18.91 8.21 -6.67
C PRO A 181 -18.04 8.69 -7.85
N GLU A 182 -17.48 9.89 -7.75
CA GLU A 182 -16.61 10.45 -8.78
C GLU A 182 -15.28 9.70 -8.85
N VAL A 183 -14.64 9.43 -7.69
CA VAL A 183 -13.40 8.66 -7.63
C VAL A 183 -13.62 7.25 -8.17
N LEU A 184 -14.73 6.59 -7.83
CA LEU A 184 -15.08 5.27 -8.31
C LEU A 184 -15.25 5.24 -9.83
N ALA A 185 -15.99 6.21 -10.39
CA ALA A 185 -16.20 6.30 -11.84
C ALA A 185 -14.88 6.52 -12.61
N ARG A 186 -13.99 7.38 -12.09
CA ARG A 186 -12.66 7.61 -12.67
C ARG A 186 -11.76 6.37 -12.56
N LEU A 187 -11.82 5.66 -11.44
CA LEU A 187 -11.07 4.43 -11.22
C LEU A 187 -11.52 3.33 -12.19
N ASP A 188 -12.82 3.10 -12.30
CA ASP A 188 -13.41 2.10 -13.19
C ASP A 188 -13.10 2.37 -14.69
N LYS A 189 -12.93 3.65 -15.04
CA LYS A 189 -12.53 4.04 -16.40
C LYS A 189 -11.04 3.86 -16.64
N ARG A 190 -10.20 4.20 -15.67
CA ARG A 190 -8.72 4.17 -15.79
C ARG A 190 -8.14 2.78 -15.58
N LEU A 191 -8.72 2.00 -14.68
CA LEU A 191 -8.27 0.66 -14.31
C LEU A 191 -9.47 -0.30 -14.17
N PRO A 192 -10.03 -0.79 -15.27
CA PRO A 192 -11.20 -1.69 -15.22
C PRO A 192 -10.87 -3.08 -14.71
N ALA A 193 -9.61 -3.53 -14.84
CA ALA A 193 -9.14 -4.84 -14.41
C ALA A 193 -7.65 -4.80 -14.03
N VAL A 194 -7.24 -5.68 -13.13
CA VAL A 194 -5.83 -5.93 -12.76
C VAL A 194 -5.58 -7.43 -12.86
N LYS A 195 -4.45 -7.82 -13.45
CA LYS A 195 -4.08 -9.21 -13.54
C LYS A 195 -3.48 -9.69 -12.21
N VAL A 196 -4.07 -10.74 -11.64
CA VAL A 196 -3.52 -11.43 -10.47
C VAL A 196 -2.52 -12.48 -10.96
N THR A 197 -1.23 -12.25 -10.71
CA THR A 197 -0.17 -13.18 -11.15
C THR A 197 0.49 -13.77 -9.91
N PRO A 198 0.33 -15.09 -9.65
CA PRO A 198 1.06 -15.74 -8.57
C PRO A 198 2.56 -15.64 -8.82
N PRO A 199 3.38 -15.36 -7.79
CA PRO A 199 4.83 -15.38 -7.95
C PRO A 199 5.28 -16.75 -8.42
N GLN A 200 6.06 -16.79 -9.49
CA GLN A 200 6.72 -18.01 -9.94
C GLN A 200 7.81 -18.37 -8.92
N LYS A 201 7.99 -19.71 -8.69
CA LYS A 201 9.04 -20.22 -7.81
C LYS A 201 10.42 -19.91 -8.36
#